data_7fb6bf5b1821ae7f10ae92a5dd730677
#
_entry.id   7fb6bf5b1821ae7f10ae92a5dd730677
#
_cell.length_a   1.000
_cell.length_b   1.000
_cell.length_c   1.000
_cell.angle_alpha   90.00
_cell.angle_beta   90.00
_cell.angle_gamma   90.00
#
_symmetry.space_group_name_H-M   'P 1'
#
loop_
_entity.id
_entity.type
_entity.pdbx_description
1 polymer ?
#
loop_
_entity_poly.entity_id
_entity_poly.type
_entity_poly.pdbx_seq_one_letter_code
_entity_poly.pdbx_strand_id
1 'polypeptide(L)'
;MEDEQGTIFVSIPTLLDPSLAPADHHIIHAFTPSWLTAWQGLSPQQYQAKKEADGDRLIERLEKIFPGLSAGLDYQEVGTPRTHRRFLGRQDGTYGPIPRHKLWGLLGMPFNRTAVPGLYCVGDSTFPGQGLNAVAFSGFACAHRIAVDLGL
;
A
#
# COMPACT_ATOMS: atom_id res chain seq x y z
N MET A 1 -9.19 -7.33 -16.56
CA MET A 1 -9.51 -8.61 -15.88
C MET A 1 -8.33 -8.89 -14.99
N GLU A 2 -8.48 -8.59 -13.74
CA GLU A 2 -7.47 -8.95 -12.76
C GLU A 2 -7.54 -10.45 -12.63
N ASP A 3 -6.40 -11.06 -12.85
CA ASP A 3 -6.25 -12.49 -13.01
C ASP A 3 -6.80 -13.20 -11.77
N GLU A 4 -7.70 -14.15 -11.93
CA GLU A 4 -8.18 -15.01 -10.84
C GLU A 4 -7.02 -15.74 -10.14
N GLN A 5 -5.85 -15.78 -10.79
CA GLN A 5 -4.62 -16.34 -10.27
C GLN A 5 -3.67 -15.30 -9.68
N GLY A 6 -4.04 -14.02 -9.65
CA GLY A 6 -3.20 -12.95 -9.10
C GLY A 6 -2.83 -13.20 -7.62
N THR A 7 -1.64 -12.76 -7.22
CA THR A 7 -1.15 -12.88 -5.84
C THR A 7 -2.04 -12.10 -4.87
N ILE A 8 -2.40 -12.74 -3.75
CA ILE A 8 -3.00 -12.08 -2.60
C ILE A 8 -1.96 -12.05 -1.48
N PHE A 9 -1.70 -10.87 -0.94
CA PHE A 9 -0.91 -10.70 0.27
C PHE A 9 -1.86 -10.71 1.46
N VAL A 10 -1.59 -11.54 2.46
CA VAL A 10 -2.40 -11.68 3.67
C VAL A 10 -1.55 -11.47 4.90
N SER A 11 -2.06 -10.69 5.84
CA SER A 11 -1.48 -10.51 7.17
C SER A 11 -2.58 -10.60 8.22
N ILE A 12 -2.30 -11.34 9.30
CA ILE A 12 -3.22 -11.53 10.42
C ILE A 12 -2.50 -11.05 11.69
N PRO A 13 -2.46 -9.73 11.96
CA PRO A 13 -1.68 -9.17 13.07
C PRO A 13 -2.12 -9.66 14.43
N THR A 14 -3.37 -10.03 14.60
CA THR A 14 -3.92 -10.61 15.85
C THR A 14 -3.35 -11.99 16.22
N LEU A 15 -2.65 -12.67 15.31
CA LEU A 15 -1.89 -13.87 15.67
C LEU A 15 -0.60 -13.53 16.46
N LEU A 16 -0.08 -12.32 16.29
CA LEU A 16 1.09 -11.83 17.02
C LEU A 16 0.68 -11.04 18.27
N ASP A 17 -0.37 -10.24 18.15
CA ASP A 17 -0.92 -9.44 19.25
C ASP A 17 -2.44 -9.57 19.29
N PRO A 18 -2.97 -10.49 20.10
CA PRO A 18 -4.41 -10.70 20.24
C PRO A 18 -5.17 -9.47 20.77
N SER A 19 -4.49 -8.50 21.40
CA SER A 19 -5.14 -7.30 21.94
C SER A 19 -5.66 -6.33 20.86
N LEU A 20 -5.29 -6.54 19.60
CA LEU A 20 -5.73 -5.72 18.47
C LEU A 20 -7.18 -5.97 18.04
N ALA A 21 -7.82 -7.00 18.55
CA ALA A 21 -9.24 -7.30 18.29
C ALA A 21 -9.96 -7.71 19.57
N PRO A 22 -11.31 -7.69 19.61
CA PRO A 22 -12.07 -8.29 20.68
C PRO A 22 -11.73 -9.78 20.85
N ALA A 23 -12.05 -10.36 22.01
CA ALA A 23 -11.86 -11.79 22.26
C ALA A 23 -12.52 -12.63 21.16
N ASP A 24 -11.87 -13.70 20.75
CA ASP A 24 -12.32 -14.64 19.73
C ASP A 24 -12.49 -14.04 18.30
N HIS A 25 -11.92 -12.86 18.07
CA HIS A 25 -11.92 -12.20 16.75
C HIS A 25 -10.50 -12.06 16.19
N HIS A 26 -10.42 -12.04 14.87
CA HIS A 26 -9.18 -11.78 14.16
C HIS A 26 -9.31 -10.62 13.19
N ILE A 27 -8.20 -9.91 12.97
CA ILE A 27 -8.06 -8.92 11.91
C ILE A 27 -7.30 -9.56 10.76
N ILE A 28 -7.89 -9.55 9.58
CA ILE A 28 -7.25 -10.00 8.35
C ILE A 28 -7.04 -8.80 7.44
N HIS A 29 -5.79 -8.46 7.15
CA HIS A 29 -5.44 -7.52 6.10
C HIS A 29 -5.11 -8.32 4.85
N ALA A 30 -5.87 -8.11 3.79
CA ALA A 30 -5.61 -8.74 2.51
C ALA A 30 -5.58 -7.70 1.39
N PHE A 31 -4.63 -7.82 0.48
CA PHE A 31 -4.59 -6.97 -0.69
C PHE A 31 -4.07 -7.71 -1.92
N THR A 32 -4.49 -7.26 -3.07
CA THR A 32 -4.00 -7.70 -4.38
C THR A 32 -3.65 -6.48 -5.24
N PRO A 33 -2.60 -6.55 -6.07
CA PRO A 33 -2.29 -5.48 -7.00
C PRO A 33 -3.44 -5.21 -7.97
N SER A 34 -3.72 -3.93 -8.21
CA SER A 34 -4.74 -3.47 -9.15
C SER A 34 -4.20 -2.35 -10.03
N TRP A 35 -4.69 -2.25 -11.26
CA TRP A 35 -4.31 -1.18 -12.17
C TRP A 35 -5.13 0.07 -11.91
N LEU A 36 -4.46 1.24 -11.81
CA LEU A 36 -5.14 2.52 -11.62
C LEU A 36 -6.19 2.81 -12.69
N THR A 37 -5.92 2.42 -13.93
CA THR A 37 -6.83 2.61 -15.07
C THR A 37 -8.19 1.95 -14.85
N ALA A 38 -8.26 0.86 -14.11
CA ALA A 38 -9.51 0.17 -13.78
C ALA A 38 -10.43 1.00 -12.84
N TRP A 39 -9.88 2.04 -12.20
CA TRP A 39 -10.59 2.90 -11.25
C TRP A 39 -10.82 4.33 -11.77
N GLN A 40 -10.32 4.64 -12.97
CA GLN A 40 -10.45 5.98 -13.58
C GLN A 40 -11.77 6.09 -14.36
N GLY A 41 -12.30 7.31 -14.44
CA GLY A 41 -13.50 7.62 -15.25
C GLY A 41 -14.82 7.03 -14.74
N LEU A 42 -14.82 6.35 -13.59
CA LEU A 42 -16.04 5.75 -13.03
C LEU A 42 -16.96 6.82 -12.41
N SER A 43 -18.26 6.71 -12.70
CA SER A 43 -19.29 7.42 -11.94
C SER A 43 -19.29 6.98 -10.47
N PRO A 44 -19.87 7.75 -9.53
CA PRO A 44 -19.98 7.33 -8.14
C PRO A 44 -20.64 5.96 -7.97
N GLN A 45 -21.66 5.66 -8.74
CA GLN A 45 -22.38 4.38 -8.68
C GLN A 45 -21.52 3.22 -9.20
N GLN A 46 -20.87 3.42 -10.37
CA GLN A 46 -19.95 2.42 -10.93
C GLN A 46 -18.77 2.15 -10.01
N TYR A 47 -18.24 3.20 -9.38
CA TYR A 47 -17.14 3.06 -8.43
C TYR A 47 -17.56 2.23 -7.21
N GLN A 48 -18.73 2.51 -6.64
CA GLN A 48 -19.22 1.78 -5.46
C GLN A 48 -19.48 0.30 -5.81
N ALA A 49 -20.16 0.03 -6.90
CA ALA A 49 -20.41 -1.33 -7.37
C ALA A 49 -19.11 -2.11 -7.62
N LYS A 50 -18.11 -1.46 -8.24
CA LYS A 50 -16.80 -2.09 -8.44
C LYS A 50 -16.08 -2.37 -7.11
N LYS A 51 -16.13 -1.42 -6.17
CA LYS A 51 -15.52 -1.56 -4.85
C LYS A 51 -16.08 -2.78 -4.11
N GLU A 52 -17.41 -2.92 -4.11
CA GLU A 52 -18.10 -4.06 -3.49
C GLU A 52 -17.73 -5.38 -4.20
N ALA A 53 -17.90 -5.43 -5.52
CA ALA A 53 -17.60 -6.64 -6.28
C ALA A 53 -16.13 -7.10 -6.17
N ASP A 54 -15.18 -6.19 -6.13
CA ASP A 54 -13.75 -6.55 -5.97
C ASP A 54 -13.46 -7.02 -4.54
N GLY A 55 -14.13 -6.44 -3.53
CA GLY A 55 -14.06 -6.90 -2.15
C GLY A 55 -14.61 -8.31 -2.00
N ASP A 56 -15.81 -8.56 -2.49
CA ASP A 56 -16.48 -9.87 -2.42
C ASP A 56 -15.64 -10.96 -3.13
N ARG A 57 -15.12 -10.65 -4.32
CA ARG A 57 -14.23 -11.55 -5.06
C ARG A 57 -12.97 -11.89 -4.27
N LEU A 58 -12.41 -10.94 -3.52
CA LEU A 58 -11.25 -11.20 -2.68
C LEU A 58 -11.61 -12.15 -1.53
N ILE A 59 -12.76 -11.94 -0.88
CA ILE A 59 -13.27 -12.84 0.16
C ILE A 59 -13.53 -14.25 -0.40
N GLU A 60 -14.18 -14.38 -1.56
CA GLU A 60 -14.39 -15.68 -2.21
C GLU A 60 -13.08 -16.44 -2.49
N ARG A 61 -12.02 -15.72 -2.85
CA ARG A 61 -10.70 -16.33 -3.06
C ARG A 61 -10.06 -16.75 -1.73
N LEU A 62 -10.21 -15.93 -0.69
CA LEU A 62 -9.71 -16.26 0.65
C LEU A 62 -10.45 -17.41 1.29
N GLU A 63 -11.76 -17.57 1.05
CA GLU A 63 -12.58 -18.68 1.52
C GLU A 63 -12.00 -20.06 1.11
N LYS A 64 -11.34 -20.13 -0.06
CA LYS A 64 -10.67 -21.37 -0.52
C LYS A 64 -9.48 -21.77 0.35
N ILE A 65 -8.88 -20.81 1.06
CA ILE A 65 -7.69 -21.00 1.92
C ILE A 65 -8.11 -21.03 3.39
N PHE A 66 -9.12 -20.24 3.74
CA PHE A 66 -9.69 -20.11 5.08
C PHE A 66 -11.17 -20.49 5.06
N PRO A 67 -11.51 -21.78 5.01
CA PRO A 67 -12.91 -22.21 4.97
C PRO A 67 -13.71 -21.68 6.15
N GLY A 68 -14.88 -21.11 5.89
CA GLY A 68 -15.74 -20.49 6.89
C GLY A 68 -15.48 -18.99 7.09
N LEU A 69 -14.53 -18.39 6.38
CA LEU A 69 -14.23 -16.97 6.48
C LEU A 69 -15.47 -16.10 6.22
N SER A 70 -16.22 -16.39 5.17
CA SER A 70 -17.40 -15.62 4.80
C SER A 70 -18.50 -15.70 5.86
N ALA A 71 -18.65 -16.87 6.51
CA ALA A 71 -19.64 -17.07 7.55
C ALA A 71 -19.26 -16.39 8.88
N GLY A 72 -17.95 -16.21 9.13
CA GLY A 72 -17.41 -15.54 10.32
C GLY A 72 -17.06 -14.08 10.09
N LEU A 73 -17.48 -13.47 8.98
CA LEU A 73 -17.13 -12.09 8.64
C LEU A 73 -18.09 -11.11 9.33
N ASP A 74 -17.61 -10.45 10.37
CA ASP A 74 -18.39 -9.44 11.10
C ASP A 74 -18.30 -8.05 10.44
N TYR A 75 -17.16 -7.74 9.85
CA TYR A 75 -16.92 -6.42 9.26
C TYR A 75 -15.95 -6.50 8.07
N GLN A 76 -16.26 -5.75 7.02
CA GLN A 76 -15.41 -5.63 5.83
C GLN A 76 -15.24 -4.16 5.44
N GLU A 77 -14.00 -3.77 5.21
CA GLU A 77 -13.68 -2.47 4.61
C GLU A 77 -12.74 -2.64 3.41
N VAL A 78 -13.07 -1.98 2.30
CA VAL A 78 -12.30 -2.07 1.07
C VAL A 78 -11.57 -0.74 0.81
N GLY A 79 -10.25 -0.77 0.85
CA GLY A 79 -9.37 0.31 0.41
C GLY A 79 -9.18 0.29 -1.11
N THR A 80 -9.16 1.46 -1.74
CA THR A 80 -9.04 1.63 -3.19
C THR A 80 -8.06 2.76 -3.49
N PRO A 81 -7.69 3.02 -4.76
CA PRO A 81 -6.90 4.19 -5.10
C PRO A 81 -7.48 5.53 -4.59
N ARG A 82 -8.83 5.69 -4.56
CA ARG A 82 -9.43 6.90 -3.96
C ARG A 82 -9.18 7.01 -2.45
N THR A 83 -9.08 5.89 -1.75
CA THR A 83 -8.71 5.84 -0.33
C THR A 83 -7.29 6.37 -0.12
N HIS A 84 -6.33 5.90 -0.91
CA HIS A 84 -4.95 6.39 -0.88
C HIS A 84 -4.84 7.87 -1.23
N ARG A 85 -5.58 8.33 -2.25
CA ARG A 85 -5.65 9.75 -2.59
C ARG A 85 -6.16 10.59 -1.44
N ARG A 86 -7.22 10.14 -0.76
CA ARG A 86 -7.84 10.87 0.36
C ARG A 86 -6.93 10.96 1.58
N PHE A 87 -6.34 9.84 1.99
CA PHE A 87 -5.61 9.76 3.25
C PHE A 87 -4.11 10.03 3.12
N LEU A 88 -3.51 9.74 1.96
CA LEU A 88 -2.08 9.85 1.73
C LEU A 88 -1.71 11.00 0.77
N GLY A 89 -2.67 11.75 0.25
CA GLY A 89 -2.42 12.85 -0.70
C GLY A 89 -1.82 12.39 -2.04
N ARG A 90 -1.90 11.12 -2.38
CA ARG A 90 -1.37 10.57 -3.63
C ARG A 90 -2.18 11.06 -4.81
N GLN A 91 -1.54 11.68 -5.81
CA GLN A 91 -2.21 12.29 -6.94
C GLN A 91 -3.22 11.36 -7.62
N ASP A 92 -2.84 10.16 -7.98
CA ASP A 92 -3.70 9.16 -8.63
C ASP A 92 -4.12 8.03 -7.70
N GLY A 93 -3.79 8.12 -6.41
CA GLY A 93 -4.06 7.07 -5.43
C GLY A 93 -3.16 5.84 -5.57
N THR A 94 -1.96 6.02 -6.10
CA THR A 94 -0.96 4.95 -6.17
C THR A 94 -0.58 4.45 -4.77
N TYR A 95 -0.28 3.17 -4.66
CA TYR A 95 0.26 2.60 -3.42
C TYR A 95 1.67 3.14 -3.11
N GLY A 96 2.50 3.31 -4.14
CA GLY A 96 3.84 3.87 -4.05
C GLY A 96 4.13 4.84 -5.19
N PRO A 97 5.36 5.38 -5.29
CA PRO A 97 5.74 6.28 -6.35
C PRO A 97 5.78 5.55 -7.70
N ILE A 98 5.45 6.27 -8.77
CA ILE A 98 5.60 5.77 -10.13
C ILE A 98 6.96 6.25 -10.65
N PRO A 99 7.90 5.36 -10.99
CA PRO A 99 9.19 5.74 -11.58
C PRO A 99 8.96 6.48 -12.91
N ARG A 100 9.55 7.66 -13.06
CA ARG A 100 9.44 8.44 -14.31
C ARG A 100 10.17 7.78 -15.47
N HIS A 101 11.28 7.11 -15.20
CA HIS A 101 12.13 6.45 -16.20
C HIS A 101 12.12 4.94 -15.98
N LYS A 102 11.33 4.23 -16.77
CA LYS A 102 11.21 2.76 -16.70
C LYS A 102 12.54 2.02 -16.92
N LEU A 103 13.47 2.60 -17.71
CA LEU A 103 14.77 2.01 -18.00
C LEU A 103 15.73 1.99 -16.80
N TRP A 104 15.52 2.84 -15.80
CA TRP A 104 16.44 2.99 -14.67
C TRP A 104 15.93 2.26 -13.42
N GLY A 105 14.70 1.75 -13.45
CA GLY A 105 14.10 1.02 -12.33
C GLY A 105 14.26 1.80 -11.00
N LEU A 106 14.78 1.13 -9.96
CA LEU A 106 15.04 1.74 -8.64
C LEU A 106 16.04 2.91 -8.70
N LEU A 107 16.97 2.93 -9.65
CA LEU A 107 17.91 4.04 -9.82
C LEU A 107 17.26 5.33 -10.34
N GLY A 108 16.05 5.24 -10.87
CA GLY A 108 15.24 6.40 -11.28
C GLY A 108 14.53 7.11 -10.11
N MET A 109 14.65 6.60 -8.88
CA MET A 109 14.08 7.24 -7.69
C MET A 109 15.04 8.31 -7.14
N PRO A 110 14.52 9.45 -6.66
CA PRO A 110 15.37 10.48 -6.06
C PRO A 110 16.00 9.96 -4.76
N PHE A 111 17.23 10.39 -4.52
CA PHE A 111 17.88 10.22 -3.22
C PHE A 111 17.41 11.29 -2.23
N ASN A 112 17.83 11.15 -0.97
CA ASN A 112 17.39 12.03 0.11
C ASN A 112 17.77 13.50 -0.08
N ARG A 113 18.92 13.81 -0.71
CA ARG A 113 19.37 15.19 -0.96
C ARG A 113 18.59 15.80 -2.12
N THR A 114 18.08 17.00 -1.96
CA THR A 114 17.41 17.75 -3.02
C THR A 114 18.36 18.75 -3.70
N ALA A 115 17.90 19.39 -4.76
CA ALA A 115 18.63 20.49 -5.39
C ALA A 115 18.68 21.77 -4.54
N VAL A 116 17.83 21.85 -3.51
CA VAL A 116 17.78 23.00 -2.58
C VAL A 116 18.69 22.70 -1.39
N PRO A 117 19.74 23.52 -1.15
CA PRO A 117 20.63 23.31 0.00
C PRO A 117 19.85 23.29 1.32
N GLY A 118 20.14 22.32 2.18
CA GLY A 118 19.49 22.14 3.48
C GLY A 118 18.09 21.52 3.43
N LEU A 119 17.54 21.24 2.25
CA LEU A 119 16.27 20.54 2.10
C LEU A 119 16.51 19.07 1.74
N TYR A 120 15.94 18.18 2.54
CA TYR A 120 16.03 16.73 2.37
C TYR A 120 14.64 16.12 2.26
N CYS A 121 14.55 14.97 1.54
CA CYS A 121 13.33 14.19 1.41
C CYS A 121 13.56 12.79 1.93
N VAL A 122 12.56 12.24 2.63
CA VAL A 122 12.56 10.86 3.12
C VAL A 122 11.23 10.18 2.83
N GLY A 123 11.23 8.88 2.92
CA GLY A 123 10.03 8.08 2.80
C GLY A 123 9.96 7.30 1.50
N ASP A 124 8.79 6.80 1.19
CA ASP A 124 8.56 5.89 0.08
C ASP A 124 8.70 6.51 -1.33
N SER A 125 8.71 7.84 -1.42
CA SER A 125 8.96 8.56 -2.67
C SER A 125 10.43 8.80 -2.96
N THR A 126 11.32 8.34 -2.08
CA THR A 126 12.79 8.37 -2.24
C THR A 126 13.35 6.96 -2.32
N PHE A 127 14.60 6.81 -2.79
CA PHE A 127 15.29 5.52 -2.77
C PHE A 127 15.37 4.96 -1.32
N PRO A 128 15.12 3.63 -1.09
CA PRO A 128 14.86 2.58 -2.07
C PRO A 128 13.37 2.37 -2.43
N GLY A 129 12.44 3.19 -1.96
CA GLY A 129 11.05 3.14 -2.36
C GLY A 129 10.08 2.75 -1.24
N GLN A 130 9.06 1.99 -1.62
CA GLN A 130 7.93 1.64 -0.75
C GLN A 130 8.22 0.42 0.14
N GLY A 131 7.43 0.31 1.19
CA GLY A 131 7.50 -0.76 2.17
C GLY A 131 8.20 -0.33 3.46
N LEU A 132 7.83 -0.95 4.58
CA LEU A 132 8.31 -0.58 5.92
C LEU A 132 9.85 -0.51 5.99
N ASN A 133 10.52 -1.56 5.54
CA ASN A 133 11.99 -1.64 5.58
C ASN A 133 12.64 -0.56 4.70
N ALA A 134 12.08 -0.30 3.52
CA ALA A 134 12.58 0.70 2.58
C ALA A 134 12.42 2.12 3.14
N VAL A 135 11.27 2.42 3.74
CA VAL A 135 11.00 3.73 4.35
C VAL A 135 11.88 3.96 5.58
N ALA A 136 12.06 2.95 6.43
CA ALA A 136 12.95 3.03 7.58
C ALA A 136 14.42 3.25 7.14
N PHE A 137 14.86 2.53 6.10
CA PHE A 137 16.19 2.73 5.52
C PHE A 137 16.35 4.13 4.92
N SER A 138 15.33 4.66 4.23
CA SER A 138 15.36 6.03 3.71
C SER A 138 15.56 7.05 4.82
N GLY A 139 14.86 6.89 5.97
CA GLY A 139 15.03 7.75 7.14
C GLY A 139 16.44 7.68 7.71
N PHE A 140 16.97 6.46 7.90
CA PHE A 140 18.32 6.22 8.39
C PHE A 140 19.38 6.85 7.46
N ALA A 141 19.29 6.60 6.16
CA ALA A 141 20.22 7.15 5.17
C ALA A 141 20.17 8.69 5.12
N CYS A 142 18.97 9.27 5.28
CA CYS A 142 18.80 10.72 5.34
C CYS A 142 19.48 11.31 6.58
N ALA A 143 19.29 10.71 7.76
CA ALA A 143 19.92 11.17 8.99
C ALA A 143 21.46 11.17 8.87
N HIS A 144 22.03 10.09 8.34
CA HIS A 144 23.48 10.04 8.05
C HIS A 144 23.92 11.11 7.06
N ARG A 145 23.15 11.34 6.01
CA ARG A 145 23.46 12.39 5.03
C ARG A 145 23.46 13.78 5.66
N ILE A 146 22.47 14.07 6.51
CA ILE A 146 22.40 15.34 7.22
C ILE A 146 23.61 15.51 8.17
N ALA A 147 23.97 14.47 8.92
CA ALA A 147 25.13 14.51 9.80
C ALA A 147 26.41 14.85 9.02
N VAL A 148 26.66 14.18 7.89
CA VAL A 148 27.83 14.47 7.02
C VAL A 148 27.79 15.90 6.47
N ASP A 149 26.63 16.38 6.05
CA ASP A 149 26.49 17.73 5.48
C ASP A 149 26.66 18.84 6.54
N LEU A 150 26.43 18.52 7.83
CA LEU A 150 26.65 19.42 8.98
C LEU A 150 28.03 19.25 9.64
N GLY A 151 28.83 18.29 9.16
CA GLY A 151 30.15 18.01 9.72
C GLY A 151 30.11 17.30 11.10
N LEU A 152 29.05 16.52 11.36
CA LEU A 152 28.84 15.76 12.59
C LEU A 152 29.32 14.32 12.44
#